data_d1cc4098e16b0dedd94d9c06cf1c91b1
#
_entry.id   d1cc4098e16b0dedd94d9c06cf1c91b1
#
_cell.length_a   1.000
_cell.length_b   1.000
_cell.length_c   1.000
_cell.angle_alpha   90.00
_cell.angle_beta   90.00
_cell.angle_gamma   90.00
#
_symmetry.space_group_name_H-M   'P 1'
#
loop_
_entity.id
_entity.type
_entity.pdbx_description
1 polymer ?
#
loop_
_entity_poly.entity_id
_entity_poly.type
_entity_poly.pdbx_seq_one_letter_code
_entity_poly.pdbx_strand_id
1 'polypeptide(L)'
;VRYFRKNSKPLTISSEDYLLRSGGVVNDDGSFSVAIVNRHKEPVEIDISLENLKSDKALRRYLYDSANVPRSKFADLQDYDELIACAGNSVHVTVSASSIVLLTTDYTDHKPAAITGICAEDGTVTWEASTEAEHRYYRVYKGDSADFVPTKENQVASTIATSFTDPDTAPGFYKVESVDAWGNH
;
A
#
# COMPACT_ATOMS: atom_id res chain seq x y z
N VAL A 1 2.43 -11.50 -6.06
CA VAL A 1 3.12 -10.77 -4.99
C VAL A 1 3.21 -9.31 -5.41
N ARG A 2 2.80 -8.37 -4.53
CA ARG A 2 2.62 -6.95 -4.85
C ARG A 2 3.91 -6.28 -5.35
N TYR A 3 5.04 -6.55 -4.71
CA TYR A 3 6.28 -5.79 -4.92
C TYR A 3 7.37 -6.56 -5.68
N PHE A 4 7.23 -7.87 -5.78
CA PHE A 4 8.18 -8.76 -6.43
C PHE A 4 7.42 -9.58 -7.47
N ARG A 5 7.36 -9.09 -8.70
CA ARG A 5 6.59 -9.74 -9.77
C ARG A 5 7.23 -11.07 -10.19
N LYS A 6 6.43 -11.94 -10.76
CA LYS A 6 6.93 -13.14 -11.44
C LYS A 6 7.85 -12.71 -12.60
N ASN A 7 8.99 -13.38 -12.73
CA ASN A 7 10.03 -13.13 -13.74
C ASN A 7 10.87 -11.85 -13.52
N SER A 8 10.70 -11.12 -12.42
CA SER A 8 11.64 -10.05 -12.06
C SER A 8 13.05 -10.61 -11.87
N LYS A 9 14.06 -9.82 -12.21
CA LYS A 9 15.47 -10.18 -12.02
C LYS A 9 15.96 -9.69 -10.64
N PRO A 10 16.74 -10.48 -9.90
CA PRO A 10 17.27 -10.04 -8.63
C PRO A 10 18.28 -8.90 -8.82
N LEU A 11 18.27 -7.95 -7.89
CA LEU A 11 19.29 -6.91 -7.76
C LEU A 11 20.43 -7.43 -6.89
N THR A 12 21.66 -7.10 -7.26
CA THR A 12 22.80 -7.26 -6.36
C THR A 12 22.84 -6.07 -5.42
N ILE A 13 22.71 -6.33 -4.12
CA ILE A 13 22.71 -5.29 -3.08
C ILE A 13 23.81 -5.62 -2.08
N SER A 14 24.63 -4.62 -1.72
CA SER A 14 25.66 -4.74 -0.70
C SER A 14 25.40 -3.75 0.43
N SER A 15 25.71 -4.14 1.66
CA SER A 15 25.69 -3.29 2.86
C SER A 15 26.81 -3.76 3.79
N GLU A 16 27.53 -2.82 4.39
CA GLU A 16 28.53 -3.11 5.41
C GLU A 16 27.87 -3.39 6.78
N ASP A 17 26.65 -2.90 6.98
CA ASP A 17 25.90 -3.10 8.21
C ASP A 17 25.15 -4.45 8.20
N TYR A 18 25.62 -5.39 9.03
CA TYR A 18 25.02 -6.73 9.13
C TYR A 18 23.62 -6.75 9.78
N LEU A 19 23.20 -5.68 10.48
CA LEU A 19 21.87 -5.53 11.03
C LEU A 19 20.86 -4.96 10.03
N LEU A 20 21.34 -4.40 8.92
CA LEU A 20 20.53 -4.08 7.76
C LEU A 20 20.53 -5.25 6.78
N ARG A 21 19.36 -5.78 6.49
CA ARG A 21 19.17 -6.82 5.47
C ARG A 21 18.35 -6.27 4.34
N SER A 22 18.80 -6.48 3.13
CA SER A 22 18.12 -5.96 1.95
C SER A 22 18.02 -7.02 0.85
N GLY A 23 16.98 -6.89 0.05
CA GLY A 23 16.77 -7.67 -1.15
C GLY A 23 15.94 -6.86 -2.13
N GLY A 24 16.17 -7.04 -3.40
CA GLY A 24 15.45 -6.26 -4.41
C GLY A 24 15.37 -6.98 -5.74
N VAL A 25 14.49 -6.45 -6.58
CA VAL A 25 14.27 -6.92 -7.95
C VAL A 25 14.09 -5.76 -8.90
N VAL A 26 14.42 -6.00 -10.16
CA VAL A 26 14.09 -5.13 -11.29
C VAL A 26 13.22 -5.90 -12.28
N ASN A 27 12.17 -5.23 -12.77
CA ASN A 27 11.26 -5.75 -13.77
C ASN A 27 11.78 -5.45 -15.19
N ASP A 28 11.23 -6.12 -16.19
CA ASP A 28 11.64 -5.91 -17.59
C ASP A 28 11.28 -4.51 -18.12
N ASP A 29 10.32 -3.82 -17.48
CA ASP A 29 9.95 -2.42 -17.78
C ASP A 29 10.88 -1.40 -17.10
N GLY A 30 11.90 -1.86 -16.36
CA GLY A 30 12.85 -1.03 -15.63
C GLY A 30 12.36 -0.57 -14.24
N SER A 31 11.10 -0.81 -13.90
CA SER A 31 10.64 -0.56 -12.53
C SER A 31 11.32 -1.51 -11.55
N PHE A 32 11.55 -1.07 -10.32
CA PHE A 32 12.25 -1.88 -9.33
C PHE A 32 11.64 -1.75 -7.95
N SER A 33 11.94 -2.73 -7.10
CA SER A 33 11.53 -2.76 -5.71
C SER A 33 12.68 -3.23 -4.83
N VAL A 34 12.88 -2.56 -3.70
CA VAL A 34 13.89 -2.90 -2.69
C VAL A 34 13.22 -2.99 -1.33
N ALA A 35 13.38 -4.11 -0.66
CA ALA A 35 12.99 -4.29 0.73
C ALA A 35 14.21 -4.16 1.63
N ILE A 36 14.10 -3.40 2.72
CA ILE A 36 15.15 -3.16 3.71
C ILE A 36 14.58 -3.49 5.08
N VAL A 37 15.24 -4.39 5.77
CA VAL A 37 14.91 -4.80 7.14
C VAL A 37 15.92 -4.18 8.08
N ASN A 38 15.47 -3.29 8.96
CA ASN A 38 16.28 -2.74 10.04
C ASN A 38 16.10 -3.60 11.31
N ARG A 39 17.16 -4.23 11.75
CA ARG A 39 17.23 -5.03 12.99
C ARG A 39 17.83 -4.24 14.17
N HIS A 40 18.22 -2.99 13.96
CA HIS A 40 18.62 -2.11 15.05
C HIS A 40 17.43 -1.75 15.93
N LYS A 41 17.71 -1.39 17.16
CA LYS A 41 16.73 -0.87 18.11
C LYS A 41 16.44 0.63 17.91
N GLU A 42 17.22 1.27 17.06
CA GLU A 42 17.13 2.69 16.72
C GLU A 42 16.88 2.86 15.21
N PRO A 43 16.29 3.97 14.78
CA PRO A 43 16.24 4.31 13.37
C PRO A 43 17.63 4.47 12.76
N VAL A 44 17.78 4.16 11.50
CA VAL A 44 19.03 4.32 10.74
C VAL A 44 18.78 5.13 9.49
N GLU A 45 19.57 6.16 9.26
CA GLU A 45 19.58 6.89 8.01
C GLU A 45 20.57 6.23 7.05
N ILE A 46 20.13 6.00 5.83
CA ILE A 46 20.92 5.33 4.80
C ILE A 46 20.86 6.07 3.47
N ASP A 47 21.97 6.06 2.77
CA ASP A 47 22.07 6.49 1.38
C ASP A 47 22.19 5.26 0.48
N ILE A 48 21.24 5.12 -0.45
CA ILE A 48 21.20 4.01 -1.40
C ILE A 48 21.70 4.52 -2.74
N SER A 49 22.84 4.01 -3.20
CA SER A 49 23.32 4.25 -4.56
C SER A 49 22.62 3.32 -5.55
N LEU A 50 22.03 3.89 -6.58
CA LEU A 50 21.32 3.17 -7.64
C LEU A 50 22.24 3.04 -8.87
N GLU A 51 23.06 2.01 -8.89
CA GLU A 51 23.91 1.74 -10.04
C GLU A 51 23.12 1.08 -11.17
N ASN A 52 23.15 1.69 -12.36
CA ASN A 52 22.42 1.20 -13.54
C ASN A 52 20.89 1.10 -13.41
N LEU A 53 20.30 1.65 -12.35
CA LEU A 53 18.88 1.81 -12.19
C LEU A 53 18.51 3.27 -12.47
N LYS A 54 17.58 3.48 -13.39
CA LYS A 54 17.04 4.81 -13.69
C LYS A 54 15.53 4.76 -13.56
N SER A 55 14.98 5.75 -12.90
CA SER A 55 13.56 5.96 -12.86
C SER A 55 13.24 7.45 -12.83
N ASP A 56 12.32 7.86 -13.69
CA ASP A 56 11.74 9.20 -13.65
C ASP A 56 10.64 9.32 -12.57
N LYS A 57 10.25 8.18 -11.97
CA LYS A 57 9.27 8.12 -10.89
C LYS A 57 9.95 8.26 -9.54
N ALA A 58 9.30 9.00 -8.63
CA ALA A 58 9.64 8.92 -7.21
C ALA A 58 9.42 7.50 -6.67
N LEU A 59 10.14 7.14 -5.62
CA LEU A 59 9.92 5.88 -4.92
C LEU A 59 8.75 6.02 -3.96
N ARG A 60 7.77 5.13 -4.04
CA ARG A 60 6.80 4.96 -2.96
C ARG A 60 7.47 4.19 -1.83
N ARG A 61 7.42 4.74 -0.62
CA ARG A 61 7.86 4.07 0.60
C ARG A 61 6.67 3.43 1.31
N TYR A 62 6.83 2.19 1.74
CA TYR A 62 5.87 1.47 2.57
C TYR A 62 6.58 1.03 3.85
N LEU A 63 6.09 1.51 4.98
CA LEU A 63 6.63 1.17 6.29
C LEU A 63 5.81 0.04 6.92
N TYR A 64 6.50 -1.03 7.32
CA TYR A 64 5.94 -2.16 8.06
C TYR A 64 6.65 -2.26 9.41
N ASP A 65 5.96 -1.87 10.45
CA ASP A 65 6.35 -2.03 11.85
C ASP A 65 5.14 -2.47 12.68
N SER A 66 5.31 -2.59 13.98
CA SER A 66 4.23 -3.04 14.87
C SER A 66 3.00 -2.10 14.90
N ALA A 67 3.16 -0.83 14.55
CA ALA A 67 2.09 0.17 14.50
C ALA A 67 1.40 0.23 13.12
N ASN A 68 2.16 -0.01 12.04
CA ASN A 68 1.74 0.23 10.65
C ASN A 68 1.38 -1.04 9.86
N VAL A 69 1.45 -2.23 10.46
CA VAL A 69 0.98 -3.45 9.82
C VAL A 69 -0.55 -3.46 9.78
N PRO A 70 -1.20 -3.70 8.62
CA PRO A 70 -2.64 -3.89 8.56
C PRO A 70 -3.09 -5.02 9.50
N ARG A 71 -4.08 -4.71 10.36
CA ARG A 71 -4.57 -5.66 11.39
C ARG A 71 -5.92 -6.27 11.07
N SER A 72 -6.48 -5.95 9.90
CA SER A 72 -7.73 -6.55 9.46
C SER A 72 -7.57 -8.04 9.21
N LYS A 73 -8.62 -8.82 9.43
CA LYS A 73 -8.63 -10.26 9.08
C LYS A 73 -8.49 -10.49 7.58
N PHE A 74 -8.77 -9.47 6.79
CA PHE A 74 -8.67 -9.51 5.33
C PHE A 74 -7.24 -9.28 4.83
N ALA A 75 -6.34 -8.72 5.68
CA ALA A 75 -4.97 -8.33 5.31
C ALA A 75 -4.94 -7.28 4.20
N ASP A 76 -5.52 -6.12 4.48
CA ASP A 76 -5.49 -4.95 3.59
C ASP A 76 -4.09 -4.61 3.10
N LEU A 77 -4.01 -4.04 1.91
CA LEU A 77 -2.76 -3.49 1.42
C LEU A 77 -2.36 -2.26 2.26
N GLN A 78 -1.10 -2.21 2.65
CA GLN A 78 -0.53 -1.02 3.29
C GLN A 78 -0.50 0.12 2.28
N ASP A 79 -0.93 1.31 2.70
CA ASP A 79 -0.76 2.54 1.93
C ASP A 79 0.72 2.98 2.00
N TYR A 80 1.21 3.64 0.94
CA TYR A 80 2.53 4.25 1.03
C TYR A 80 2.47 5.46 1.99
N ASP A 81 3.54 5.67 2.72
CA ASP A 81 3.65 6.76 3.71
C ASP A 81 4.48 7.94 3.20
N GLU A 82 5.28 7.73 2.15
CA GLU A 82 6.15 8.77 1.60
C GLU A 82 6.43 8.55 0.11
N LEU A 83 6.62 9.66 -0.62
CA LEU A 83 7.18 9.69 -1.96
C LEU A 83 8.60 10.27 -1.87
N ILE A 84 9.60 9.46 -2.20
CA ILE A 84 11.01 9.84 -2.13
C ILE A 84 11.53 10.11 -3.54
N ALA A 85 11.98 11.33 -3.78
CA ALA A 85 12.62 11.67 -5.05
C ALA A 85 13.98 11.01 -5.16
N CYS A 86 14.31 10.47 -6.36
CA CYS A 86 15.65 10.05 -6.68
C CYS A 86 16.48 11.28 -7.05
N ALA A 87 17.46 11.62 -6.22
CA ALA A 87 18.42 12.70 -6.52
C ALA A 87 19.61 12.14 -7.33
N GLY A 88 19.51 12.20 -8.66
CA GLY A 88 20.48 11.56 -9.53
C GLY A 88 20.40 10.03 -9.41
N ASN A 89 21.49 9.41 -8.94
CA ASN A 89 21.57 7.96 -8.73
C ASN A 89 21.57 7.60 -7.22
N SER A 90 21.03 8.47 -6.36
CA SER A 90 21.02 8.24 -4.90
C SER A 90 19.65 8.50 -4.31
N VAL A 91 19.32 7.75 -3.27
CA VAL A 91 18.10 7.88 -2.48
C VAL A 91 18.50 7.90 -1.02
N HIS A 92 18.10 8.95 -0.31
CA HIS A 92 18.26 9.05 1.14
C HIS A 92 16.96 8.59 1.83
N VAL A 93 17.06 7.69 2.81
CA VAL A 93 15.89 7.17 3.51
C VAL A 93 16.19 6.86 4.98
N THR A 94 15.26 7.22 5.85
CA THR A 94 15.26 6.79 7.25
C THR A 94 14.50 5.47 7.37
N VAL A 95 15.16 4.43 7.90
CA VAL A 95 14.56 3.13 8.18
C VAL A 95 14.31 3.03 9.68
N SER A 96 13.05 3.02 10.08
CA SER A 96 12.63 2.98 11.48
C SER A 96 13.21 1.76 12.21
N ALA A 97 13.34 1.84 13.54
CA ALA A 97 13.81 0.74 14.37
C ALA A 97 12.94 -0.51 14.22
N SER A 98 13.54 -1.68 14.16
CA SER A 98 12.83 -2.98 14.12
C SER A 98 11.71 -3.02 13.07
N SER A 99 11.96 -2.50 11.87
CA SER A 99 10.97 -2.35 10.80
C SER A 99 11.42 -2.95 9.48
N ILE A 100 10.48 -3.04 8.56
CA ILE A 100 10.72 -3.30 7.14
C ILE A 100 10.26 -2.08 6.37
N VAL A 101 11.14 -1.51 5.57
CA VAL A 101 10.81 -0.49 4.58
C VAL A 101 10.87 -1.13 3.19
N LEU A 102 9.83 -0.89 2.41
CA LEU A 102 9.83 -1.22 1.00
C LEU A 102 9.84 0.06 0.19
N LEU A 103 10.75 0.13 -0.76
CA LEU A 103 10.87 1.20 -1.74
C LEU A 103 10.56 0.65 -3.12
N THR A 104 9.70 1.31 -3.90
CA THR A 104 9.37 0.82 -5.24
C THR A 104 9.02 1.93 -6.20
N THR A 105 9.43 1.75 -7.47
CA THR A 105 8.94 2.52 -8.63
C THR A 105 7.88 1.76 -9.41
N ASP A 106 7.55 0.53 -8.97
CA ASP A 106 6.54 -0.33 -9.56
C ASP A 106 5.14 0.03 -9.05
N TYR A 107 4.56 1.09 -9.61
CA TYR A 107 3.20 1.55 -9.31
C TYR A 107 2.61 2.36 -10.46
N THR A 108 1.31 2.57 -10.42
CA THR A 108 0.59 3.56 -11.22
C THR A 108 -0.04 4.59 -10.29
N ASP A 109 -0.30 5.78 -10.81
CA ASP A 109 -1.05 6.84 -10.09
C ASP A 109 -2.52 6.86 -10.51
N HIS A 110 -2.97 5.82 -11.22
CA HIS A 110 -4.37 5.69 -11.62
C HIS A 110 -5.25 5.50 -10.38
N LYS A 111 -6.15 6.43 -10.15
CA LYS A 111 -7.18 6.29 -9.12
C LYS A 111 -8.34 5.47 -9.67
N PRO A 112 -8.75 4.37 -9.02
CA PRO A 112 -9.92 3.61 -9.44
C PRO A 112 -11.18 4.48 -9.52
N ALA A 113 -12.06 4.13 -10.44
CA ALA A 113 -13.36 4.81 -10.56
C ALA A 113 -14.19 4.67 -9.28
N ALA A 114 -14.96 5.71 -8.98
CA ALA A 114 -15.87 5.69 -7.84
C ALA A 114 -16.88 4.55 -7.95
N ILE A 115 -17.16 3.88 -6.84
CA ILE A 115 -18.17 2.82 -6.78
C ILE A 115 -19.57 3.44 -6.85
N THR A 116 -20.43 2.82 -7.65
CA THR A 116 -21.81 3.22 -7.90
C THR A 116 -22.81 2.21 -7.32
N GLY A 117 -24.10 2.58 -7.30
CA GLY A 117 -25.18 1.70 -6.84
C GLY A 117 -25.11 1.35 -5.35
N ILE A 118 -24.51 2.20 -4.52
CA ILE A 118 -24.42 1.94 -3.08
C ILE A 118 -25.82 2.08 -2.47
N CYS A 119 -26.32 1.01 -1.86
CA CYS A 119 -27.59 0.92 -1.16
C CYS A 119 -27.37 0.30 0.22
N ALA A 120 -28.00 0.85 1.24
CA ALA A 120 -27.96 0.33 2.61
C ALA A 120 -29.40 0.04 3.09
N GLU A 121 -29.69 -1.23 3.33
CA GLU A 121 -30.99 -1.72 3.83
C GLU A 121 -30.76 -2.78 4.91
N ASP A 122 -31.51 -2.73 5.98
CA ASP A 122 -31.53 -3.72 7.07
C ASP A 122 -30.09 -4.10 7.56
N GLY A 123 -29.22 -3.09 7.69
CA GLY A 123 -27.85 -3.30 8.15
C GLY A 123 -26.92 -3.93 7.10
N THR A 124 -27.40 -4.14 5.87
CA THR A 124 -26.58 -4.65 4.77
C THR A 124 -26.36 -3.56 3.74
N VAL A 125 -25.11 -3.35 3.39
CA VAL A 125 -24.69 -2.41 2.33
C VAL A 125 -24.33 -3.22 1.09
N THR A 126 -24.88 -2.84 -0.05
CA THR A 126 -24.61 -3.45 -1.37
C THR A 126 -24.14 -2.39 -2.34
N TRP A 127 -23.42 -2.79 -3.39
CA TRP A 127 -22.93 -1.89 -4.44
C TRP A 127 -22.68 -2.61 -5.76
N GLU A 128 -22.50 -1.84 -6.83
CA GLU A 128 -22.13 -2.37 -8.13
C GLU A 128 -20.66 -2.79 -8.17
N ALA A 129 -20.36 -3.91 -8.86
CA ALA A 129 -19.02 -4.40 -8.99
C ALA A 129 -18.12 -3.39 -9.75
N SER A 130 -16.89 -3.21 -9.27
CA SER A 130 -15.86 -2.46 -10.01
C SER A 130 -15.59 -3.14 -11.35
N THR A 131 -15.48 -2.34 -12.41
CA THR A 131 -15.10 -2.79 -13.75
C THR A 131 -13.60 -2.63 -14.03
N GLU A 132 -12.83 -2.15 -13.05
CA GLU A 132 -11.39 -1.94 -13.19
C GLU A 132 -10.64 -3.28 -13.27
N ALA A 133 -9.80 -3.45 -14.29
CA ALA A 133 -9.05 -4.68 -14.50
C ALA A 133 -8.10 -5.02 -13.34
N GLU A 134 -7.55 -3.99 -12.68
CA GLU A 134 -6.61 -4.14 -11.58
C GLU A 134 -7.27 -4.10 -10.19
N HIS A 135 -8.61 -4.11 -10.14
CA HIS A 135 -9.35 -4.21 -8.87
C HIS A 135 -8.91 -5.43 -8.05
N ARG A 136 -8.77 -5.24 -6.74
CA ARG A 136 -8.41 -6.32 -5.81
C ARG A 136 -9.47 -6.56 -4.73
N TYR A 137 -9.96 -5.49 -4.12
CA TYR A 137 -10.98 -5.57 -3.05
C TYR A 137 -11.64 -4.21 -2.83
N TYR A 138 -12.64 -4.20 -1.97
CA TYR A 138 -13.34 -2.98 -1.53
C TYR A 138 -12.99 -2.66 -0.10
N ARG A 139 -12.90 -1.37 0.22
CA ARG A 139 -12.94 -0.83 1.58
C ARG A 139 -14.30 -0.24 1.83
N VAL A 140 -14.90 -0.56 2.96
CA VAL A 140 -16.21 -0.03 3.39
C VAL A 140 -15.96 0.86 4.60
N TYR A 141 -16.52 2.04 4.56
CA TYR A 141 -16.41 3.05 5.60
C TYR A 141 -17.79 3.44 6.11
N LYS A 142 -17.88 3.74 7.43
CA LYS A 142 -19.10 4.22 8.09
C LYS A 142 -18.83 5.54 8.78
N GLY A 143 -19.75 6.49 8.66
CA GLY A 143 -19.66 7.79 9.31
C GLY A 143 -21.02 8.31 9.76
N ASP A 144 -21.01 9.35 10.59
CA ASP A 144 -22.21 9.94 11.19
C ASP A 144 -22.92 10.94 10.27
N SER A 145 -22.31 11.34 9.15
CA SER A 145 -22.87 12.26 8.17
C SER A 145 -22.54 11.84 6.75
N ALA A 146 -23.34 12.26 5.77
CA ALA A 146 -23.09 11.96 4.35
C ALA A 146 -21.75 12.52 3.84
N ASP A 147 -21.26 13.60 4.44
CA ASP A 147 -20.04 14.31 4.02
C ASP A 147 -18.78 13.78 4.71
N PHE A 148 -18.87 12.70 5.52
CA PHE A 148 -17.68 12.18 6.19
C PHE A 148 -16.57 11.81 5.19
N VAL A 149 -15.31 11.97 5.62
CA VAL A 149 -14.13 11.59 4.83
C VAL A 149 -13.72 10.16 5.20
N PRO A 150 -13.53 9.25 4.22
CA PRO A 150 -12.96 7.94 4.47
C PRO A 150 -11.57 8.04 5.12
N THR A 151 -11.38 7.36 6.23
CA THR A 151 -10.10 7.24 6.96
C THR A 151 -9.95 5.83 7.53
N LYS A 152 -8.75 5.48 7.99
CA LYS A 152 -8.53 4.17 8.66
C LYS A 152 -9.40 3.97 9.90
N GLU A 153 -9.72 5.06 10.62
CA GLU A 153 -10.50 5.04 11.85
C GLU A 153 -11.97 4.73 11.62
N ASN A 154 -12.52 5.14 10.47
CA ASN A 154 -13.91 4.88 10.12
C ASN A 154 -14.09 3.74 9.10
N GLN A 155 -13.01 3.02 8.77
CA GLN A 155 -13.08 1.81 7.97
C GLN A 155 -13.67 0.67 8.79
N VAL A 156 -14.81 0.13 8.35
CA VAL A 156 -15.54 -0.95 9.04
C VAL A 156 -15.30 -2.32 8.43
N ALA A 157 -14.91 -2.38 7.15
CA ALA A 157 -14.61 -3.65 6.50
C ALA A 157 -13.67 -3.50 5.29
N SER A 158 -13.07 -4.65 4.94
CA SER A 158 -12.49 -4.92 3.62
C SER A 158 -13.06 -6.23 3.10
N THR A 159 -13.44 -6.28 1.83
CA THR A 159 -14.10 -7.45 1.23
C THR A 159 -13.89 -7.52 -0.28
N ILE A 160 -13.90 -8.73 -0.83
CA ILE A 160 -13.97 -8.95 -2.29
C ILE A 160 -15.42 -9.08 -2.79
N ALA A 161 -16.38 -9.23 -1.87
CA ALA A 161 -17.80 -9.26 -2.23
C ALA A 161 -18.31 -7.85 -2.53
N THR A 162 -19.44 -7.77 -3.19
CA THR A 162 -20.17 -6.52 -3.47
C THR A 162 -21.25 -6.24 -2.41
N SER A 163 -21.08 -6.81 -1.22
CA SER A 163 -21.94 -6.59 -0.07
C SER A 163 -21.18 -6.71 1.24
N PHE A 164 -21.70 -6.03 2.27
CA PHE A 164 -21.20 -6.08 3.63
C PHE A 164 -22.36 -5.94 4.59
N THR A 165 -22.48 -6.85 5.56
CA THR A 165 -23.44 -6.73 6.66
C THR A 165 -22.73 -6.14 7.87
N ASP A 166 -23.14 -4.96 8.29
CA ASP A 166 -22.57 -4.27 9.43
C ASP A 166 -23.03 -4.92 10.73
N PRO A 167 -22.11 -5.44 11.58
CA PRO A 167 -22.46 -5.95 12.89
C PRO A 167 -22.93 -4.85 13.87
N ASP A 168 -22.57 -3.58 13.59
CA ASP A 168 -23.02 -2.44 14.35
C ASP A 168 -24.36 -1.94 13.77
N THR A 169 -25.43 -2.14 14.52
CA THR A 169 -26.80 -1.76 14.11
C THR A 169 -27.11 -0.28 14.25
N ALA A 170 -26.16 0.55 14.72
CA ALA A 170 -26.35 1.99 14.80
C ALA A 170 -26.53 2.59 13.39
N PRO A 171 -27.44 3.56 13.19
CA PRO A 171 -27.59 4.24 11.92
C PRO A 171 -26.26 4.91 11.50
N GLY A 172 -26.01 4.97 10.18
CA GLY A 172 -24.80 5.60 9.65
C GLY A 172 -24.87 5.77 8.13
N PHE A 173 -23.93 6.55 7.63
CA PHE A 173 -23.72 6.73 6.19
C PHE A 173 -22.56 5.85 5.76
N TYR A 174 -22.65 5.25 4.58
CA TYR A 174 -21.60 4.38 4.06
C TYR A 174 -20.96 4.96 2.81
N LYS A 175 -19.65 4.76 2.70
CA LYS A 175 -18.88 4.96 1.48
C LYS A 175 -18.12 3.69 1.17
N VAL A 176 -17.94 3.41 -0.12
CA VAL A 176 -17.22 2.23 -0.60
C VAL A 176 -16.18 2.68 -1.62
N GLU A 177 -14.97 2.22 -1.46
CA GLU A 177 -13.87 2.48 -2.39
C GLU A 177 -13.35 1.17 -2.97
N SER A 178 -13.01 1.22 -4.27
CA SER A 178 -12.26 0.16 -4.94
C SER A 178 -10.78 0.34 -4.65
N VAL A 179 -10.09 -0.75 -4.35
CA VAL A 179 -8.63 -0.77 -4.15
C VAL A 179 -7.99 -1.59 -5.26
N ASP A 180 -7.01 -1.02 -5.95
CA ASP A 180 -6.27 -1.68 -7.01
C ASP A 180 -5.04 -2.49 -6.51
N ALA A 181 -4.31 -3.09 -7.45
CA ALA A 181 -3.13 -3.89 -7.16
C ALA A 181 -1.98 -3.09 -6.50
N TRP A 182 -1.95 -1.79 -6.68
CA TRP A 182 -0.92 -0.88 -6.12
C TRP A 182 -1.39 -0.17 -4.86
N GLY A 183 -2.65 -0.39 -4.45
CA GLY A 183 -3.25 0.21 -3.27
C GLY A 183 -3.82 1.60 -3.51
N ASN A 184 -3.99 2.04 -4.77
CA ASN A 184 -4.74 3.27 -5.06
C ASN A 184 -6.23 3.06 -4.78
N HIS A 185 -6.91 4.09 -4.27
CA HIS A 185 -8.33 4.07 -3.92
C HIS A 185 -8.97 5.47 -3.97
#